data_d31d30d2bd9406bf7070b59c71c7e62b
#
_entry.id   d31d30d2bd9406bf7070b59c71c7e62b
#
_cell.length_a   1.000
_cell.length_b   1.000
_cell.length_c   1.000
_cell.angle_alpha   90.00
_cell.angle_beta   90.00
_cell.angle_gamma   90.00
#
_symmetry.space_group_name_H-M   'P 1'
#
loop_
_entity.id
_entity.type
_entity.pdbx_description
1 polymer ?
#
loop_
_entity_poly.entity_id
_entity_poly.type
_entity_poly.pdbx_seq_one_letter_code
_entity_poly.pdbx_strand_id
1 'polypeptide(L)'
;LGTDTLSSENLVGTWTYTEPCVTFESENLLTSVGSTLAGQKVESALAKQLTAIGFTKGKLVLTLNADSTGVISLSGKEVKINWGVEKTNLMLTFPITKKSIDMNAKLTGNTLQLSMNANKLVTLLSAISEKASTVSSTLGTLNSMMKNIKGMYLGLKYTKQDGAAENQ
;
A
#
# COMPACT_ATOMS: atom_id res chain seq x y z
N LEU A 1 12.15 12.68 13.77
CA LEU A 1 12.47 12.92 12.83
C LEU A 1 11.87 12.00 12.00
N GLY A 2 11.84 11.69 11.11
CA GLY A 2 11.43 10.65 10.34
C GLY A 2 10.37 10.94 9.34
N THR A 3 9.25 11.46 9.74
CA THR A 3 8.14 11.63 8.82
C THR A 3 8.24 12.96 8.11
N ASP A 4 8.29 12.91 6.78
CA ASP A 4 8.31 14.12 5.98
C ASP A 4 6.91 14.62 5.76
N THR A 5 6.79 15.89 5.41
CA THR A 5 5.49 16.46 5.11
C THR A 5 4.92 15.80 3.86
N LEU A 6 3.68 15.35 3.94
CA LEU A 6 3.03 14.74 2.80
C LEU A 6 2.51 15.83 1.88
N SER A 7 2.99 15.83 0.65
CA SER A 7 2.57 16.80 -0.36
C SER A 7 2.62 16.15 -1.73
N SER A 8 1.92 16.73 -2.68
CA SER A 8 1.97 16.21 -4.04
C SER A 8 3.40 16.22 -4.57
N GLU A 9 4.14 17.29 -4.28
CA GLU A 9 5.51 17.41 -4.79
C GLU A 9 6.40 16.29 -4.27
N ASN A 10 6.25 15.92 -2.99
CA ASN A 10 7.09 14.91 -2.39
C ASN A 10 6.74 13.51 -2.89
N LEU A 11 5.54 13.32 -3.40
CA LEU A 11 5.11 12.02 -3.87
C LEU A 11 5.33 11.77 -5.35
N VAL A 12 5.62 12.81 -6.14
CA VAL A 12 5.91 12.62 -7.56
C VAL A 12 7.14 11.72 -7.70
N GLY A 13 7.03 10.70 -8.50
CA GLY A 13 8.14 9.78 -8.74
C GLY A 13 7.65 8.36 -8.95
N THR A 14 8.59 7.45 -8.95
CA THR A 14 8.32 6.04 -9.14
C THR A 14 8.67 5.31 -7.85
N TRP A 15 7.72 4.54 -7.37
CA TRP A 15 7.82 3.87 -6.08
C TRP A 15 7.69 2.37 -6.28
N THR A 16 8.68 1.62 -5.84
CA THR A 16 8.73 0.18 -6.01
C THR A 16 8.38 -0.52 -4.71
N TYR A 17 7.42 -1.42 -4.76
CA TYR A 17 6.99 -2.17 -3.58
C TYR A 17 8.12 -3.02 -3.05
N THR A 18 8.30 -3.03 -1.73
CA THR A 18 9.33 -3.82 -1.08
C THR A 18 8.75 -4.90 -0.18
N GLU A 19 7.85 -4.54 0.70
CA GLU A 19 7.33 -5.51 1.67
C GLU A 19 6.03 -5.01 2.28
N PRO A 20 5.22 -5.91 2.82
CA PRO A 20 4.03 -5.48 3.53
C PRO A 20 4.39 -5.06 4.95
N CYS A 21 3.47 -4.41 5.62
CA CYS A 21 3.64 -4.05 7.01
C CYS A 21 2.27 -4.00 7.69
N VAL A 22 2.30 -3.90 9.01
CA VAL A 22 1.10 -3.72 9.80
C VAL A 22 1.32 -2.45 10.61
N THR A 23 0.33 -1.58 10.64
CA THR A 23 0.40 -0.35 11.39
C THR A 23 -0.73 -0.29 12.40
N PHE A 24 -0.57 0.55 13.40
CA PHE A 24 -1.56 0.70 14.46
C PHE A 24 -2.00 2.15 14.55
N GLU A 25 -3.26 2.31 14.92
CA GLU A 25 -3.85 3.63 15.02
C GLU A 25 -3.18 4.46 16.11
N SER A 26 -2.70 3.85 17.17
CA SER A 26 -2.04 4.58 18.23
C SER A 26 -0.85 3.80 18.76
N GLU A 27 0.07 4.53 19.40
CA GLU A 27 1.25 3.90 19.97
C GLU A 27 0.89 3.00 21.15
N ASN A 28 -0.19 3.28 21.83
CA ASN A 28 -0.61 2.44 22.96
C ASN A 28 -0.94 1.03 22.49
N LEU A 29 -1.52 0.91 21.29
CA LEU A 29 -1.78 -0.41 20.75
C LEU A 29 -0.48 -1.11 20.38
N LEU A 30 0.48 -0.35 19.87
CA LEU A 30 1.74 -0.92 19.45
C LEU A 30 2.55 -1.44 20.63
N THR A 31 2.44 -0.81 21.79
CA THR A 31 3.20 -1.22 22.96
C THR A 31 2.58 -2.40 23.69
N SER A 32 1.36 -2.77 23.37
CA SER A 32 0.72 -3.93 23.96
C SER A 32 1.39 -5.20 23.45
N VAL A 33 1.76 -6.08 24.35
CA VAL A 33 2.42 -7.32 23.98
C VAL A 33 1.54 -8.13 23.04
N GLY A 34 0.27 -8.24 23.36
CA GLY A 34 -0.65 -8.98 22.52
C GLY A 34 -0.78 -8.38 21.14
N SER A 35 -0.87 -7.05 21.06
CA SER A 35 -0.97 -6.38 19.77
C SER A 35 0.29 -6.59 18.94
N THR A 36 1.46 -6.56 19.56
CA THR A 36 2.71 -6.76 18.83
C THR A 36 2.79 -8.17 18.24
N LEU A 37 2.46 -9.18 19.03
CA LEU A 37 2.49 -10.56 18.56
C LEU A 37 1.43 -10.78 17.47
N ALA A 38 0.24 -10.24 17.68
CA ALA A 38 -0.83 -10.36 16.70
C ALA A 38 -0.44 -9.64 15.41
N GLY A 39 0.20 -8.48 15.53
CA GLY A 39 0.67 -7.75 14.37
C GLY A 39 1.65 -8.56 13.54
N GLN A 40 2.57 -9.24 14.21
CA GLN A 40 3.56 -10.05 13.51
C GLN A 40 2.90 -11.21 12.78
N LYS A 41 1.88 -11.83 13.38
CA LYS A 41 1.16 -12.92 12.74
C LYS A 41 0.42 -12.44 11.50
N VAL A 42 -0.25 -11.30 11.61
CA VAL A 42 -0.98 -10.73 10.48
C VAL A 42 0.01 -10.34 9.38
N GLU A 43 1.12 -9.73 9.74
CA GLU A 43 2.12 -9.31 8.76
C GLU A 43 2.70 -10.52 8.01
N SER A 44 3.00 -11.60 8.72
CA SER A 44 3.51 -12.82 8.09
C SER A 44 2.47 -13.45 7.17
N ALA A 45 1.22 -13.47 7.60
CA ALA A 45 0.14 -14.02 6.77
C ALA A 45 -0.06 -13.17 5.53
N LEU A 46 -0.02 -11.84 5.69
CA LEU A 46 -0.17 -10.93 4.56
C LEU A 46 0.96 -11.15 3.55
N ALA A 47 2.20 -11.28 4.03
CA ALA A 47 3.33 -11.49 3.14
C ALA A 47 3.16 -12.78 2.33
N LYS A 48 2.74 -13.86 2.99
CA LYS A 48 2.53 -15.12 2.29
C LYS A 48 1.42 -15.03 1.26
N GLN A 49 0.33 -14.38 1.63
CA GLN A 49 -0.82 -14.27 0.73
C GLN A 49 -0.52 -13.38 -0.46
N LEU A 50 0.20 -12.28 -0.24
CA LEU A 50 0.59 -11.40 -1.35
C LEU A 50 1.51 -12.14 -2.31
N THR A 51 2.47 -12.91 -1.78
CA THR A 51 3.35 -13.69 -2.62
C THR A 51 2.55 -14.70 -3.45
N ALA A 52 1.57 -15.35 -2.84
CA ALA A 52 0.77 -16.37 -3.53
C ALA A 52 -0.02 -15.79 -4.71
N ILE A 53 -0.39 -14.52 -4.66
CA ILE A 53 -1.16 -13.91 -5.75
C ILE A 53 -0.30 -13.00 -6.63
N GLY A 54 1.03 -13.08 -6.48
CA GLY A 54 1.93 -12.38 -7.41
C GLY A 54 2.41 -11.01 -7.00
N PHE A 55 2.05 -10.55 -5.80
CA PHE A 55 2.49 -9.24 -5.34
C PHE A 55 3.76 -9.43 -4.50
N THR A 56 4.90 -9.41 -5.18
CA THR A 56 6.20 -9.62 -4.52
C THR A 56 7.11 -8.43 -4.74
N LYS A 57 8.19 -8.42 -3.99
CA LYS A 57 9.14 -7.32 -4.04
C LYS A 57 9.59 -7.04 -5.47
N GLY A 58 9.52 -5.79 -5.85
CA GLY A 58 9.96 -5.35 -7.18
C GLY A 58 8.94 -5.53 -8.30
N LYS A 59 7.86 -6.25 -8.06
CA LYS A 59 6.89 -6.53 -9.12
C LYS A 59 5.74 -5.54 -9.17
N LEU A 60 5.52 -4.81 -8.10
CA LEU A 60 4.46 -3.80 -8.05
C LEU A 60 5.13 -2.43 -8.00
N VAL A 61 4.82 -1.60 -8.98
CA VAL A 61 5.43 -0.28 -9.11
C VAL A 61 4.33 0.77 -9.25
N LEU A 62 4.44 1.82 -8.47
CA LEU A 62 3.49 2.92 -8.47
C LEU A 62 4.21 4.15 -9.01
N THR A 63 3.72 4.71 -10.11
CA THR A 63 4.27 5.92 -10.68
C THR A 63 3.26 7.04 -10.50
N LEU A 64 3.70 8.15 -9.91
CA LEU A 64 2.87 9.31 -9.66
C LEU A 64 3.47 10.50 -10.39
N ASN A 65 2.71 11.04 -11.33
CA ASN A 65 3.19 12.16 -12.16
C ASN A 65 2.70 13.49 -11.62
N ALA A 66 3.43 14.55 -11.95
CA ALA A 66 3.12 15.89 -11.45
C ALA A 66 1.76 16.42 -11.93
N ASP A 67 1.22 15.87 -13.01
CA ASP A 67 -0.06 16.32 -13.54
C ASP A 67 -1.25 15.55 -12.96
N SER A 68 -1.06 14.85 -11.86
CA SER A 68 -2.09 14.07 -11.16
C SER A 68 -2.47 12.78 -11.86
N THR A 69 -1.77 12.40 -12.90
CA THR A 69 -1.94 11.07 -13.49
C THR A 69 -0.90 10.13 -12.93
N GLY A 70 -1.11 8.85 -13.10
CA GLY A 70 -0.14 7.87 -12.67
C GLY A 70 -0.43 6.50 -13.27
N VAL A 71 0.39 5.54 -12.89
CA VAL A 71 0.28 4.18 -13.37
C VAL A 71 0.64 3.22 -12.24
N ILE A 72 -0.12 2.16 -12.10
CA ILE A 72 0.28 1.06 -11.25
C ILE A 72 0.64 -0.10 -12.18
N SER A 73 1.84 -0.62 -12.03
CA SER A 73 2.32 -1.72 -12.85
C SER A 73 2.50 -2.95 -11.97
N LEU A 74 1.95 -4.08 -12.42
CA LEU A 74 2.15 -5.35 -11.73
C LEU A 74 2.73 -6.32 -12.75
N SER A 75 3.99 -6.67 -12.56
CA SER A 75 4.70 -7.61 -13.44
C SER A 75 4.59 -7.20 -14.91
N GLY A 76 4.68 -5.90 -15.16
CA GLY A 76 4.64 -5.36 -16.52
C GLY A 76 3.26 -4.99 -17.03
N LYS A 77 2.19 -5.38 -16.35
CA LYS A 77 0.85 -4.97 -16.75
C LYS A 77 0.53 -3.65 -16.08
N GLU A 78 0.09 -2.68 -16.85
CA GLU A 78 -0.14 -1.32 -16.34
C GLU A 78 -1.60 -0.97 -16.24
N VAL A 79 -1.95 -0.27 -15.17
CA VAL A 79 -3.29 0.26 -14.95
C VAL A 79 -3.15 1.76 -14.71
N LYS A 80 -3.89 2.55 -15.47
CA LYS A 80 -3.84 4.01 -15.32
C LYS A 80 -4.64 4.43 -14.10
N ILE A 81 -4.14 5.45 -13.42
CA ILE A 81 -4.81 6.02 -12.26
C ILE A 81 -4.71 7.54 -12.30
N ASN A 82 -5.54 8.18 -11.51
CA ASN A 82 -5.35 9.58 -11.14
C ASN A 82 -5.09 9.60 -9.65
N TRP A 83 -4.38 10.60 -9.16
CA TRP A 83 -4.02 10.64 -7.75
C TRP A 83 -4.02 12.06 -7.19
N GLY A 84 -4.10 12.14 -5.89
CA GLY A 84 -4.01 13.40 -5.19
C GLY A 84 -3.73 13.16 -3.73
N VAL A 85 -3.42 14.24 -3.02
CA VAL A 85 -3.12 14.18 -1.59
C VAL A 85 -4.13 15.04 -0.86
N GLU A 86 -4.66 14.51 0.24
CA GLU A 86 -5.51 15.29 1.12
C GLU A 86 -5.07 14.99 2.55
N LYS A 87 -4.47 15.99 3.20
CA LYS A 87 -3.92 15.84 4.56
C LYS A 87 -2.89 14.71 4.60
N THR A 88 -3.18 13.62 5.30
CA THR A 88 -2.25 12.51 5.40
C THR A 88 -2.65 11.35 4.51
N ASN A 89 -3.56 11.58 3.59
CA ASN A 89 -4.07 10.52 2.72
C ASN A 89 -3.65 10.70 1.28
N LEU A 90 -3.36 9.58 0.65
CA LEU A 90 -3.16 9.50 -0.79
C LEU A 90 -4.46 8.97 -1.38
N MET A 91 -5.00 9.68 -2.36
CA MET A 91 -6.23 9.30 -3.02
C MET A 91 -5.90 8.75 -4.38
N LEU A 92 -6.35 7.55 -4.69
CA LEU A 92 -6.19 6.97 -6.03
C LEU A 92 -7.56 6.78 -6.65
N THR A 93 -7.68 7.15 -7.91
CA THR A 93 -8.90 6.95 -8.68
C THR A 93 -8.57 6.13 -9.91
N PHE A 94 -9.37 5.11 -10.15
CA PHE A 94 -9.23 4.26 -11.33
C PHE A 94 -10.26 4.74 -12.35
N PRO A 95 -9.83 5.50 -13.37
CA PRO A 95 -10.80 6.16 -14.26
C PRO A 95 -11.71 5.20 -15.02
N ILE A 96 -11.22 4.01 -15.35
CA ILE A 96 -12.03 3.07 -16.14
C ILE A 96 -13.18 2.53 -15.30
N THR A 97 -12.92 2.12 -14.05
CA THR A 97 -13.98 1.57 -13.20
C THR A 97 -14.64 2.65 -12.35
N LYS A 98 -14.05 3.85 -12.31
CA LYS A 98 -14.52 4.98 -11.51
C LYS A 98 -14.48 4.71 -10.02
N LYS A 99 -13.64 3.78 -9.59
CA LYS A 99 -13.45 3.51 -8.17
C LYS A 99 -12.37 4.42 -7.61
N SER A 100 -12.56 4.84 -6.37
CA SER A 100 -11.57 5.65 -5.67
C SER A 100 -11.23 4.98 -4.36
N ILE A 101 -9.97 5.06 -3.97
CA ILE A 101 -9.48 4.51 -2.71
C ILE A 101 -8.63 5.57 -2.06
N ASP A 102 -8.92 5.88 -0.80
CA ASP A 102 -8.05 6.76 -0.03
C ASP A 102 -7.32 5.91 1.00
N MET A 103 -6.03 6.17 1.13
CA MET A 103 -5.16 5.41 2.00
C MET A 103 -4.34 6.37 2.83
N ASN A 104 -4.04 5.99 4.07
CA ASN A 104 -3.11 6.80 4.84
C ASN A 104 -1.72 6.63 4.24
N ALA A 105 -1.02 7.73 4.09
CA ALA A 105 0.32 7.72 3.50
C ALA A 105 1.31 8.33 4.48
N LYS A 106 2.42 7.65 4.67
CA LYS A 106 3.48 8.14 5.54
C LYS A 106 4.77 8.12 4.75
N LEU A 107 5.39 9.27 4.64
CA LEU A 107 6.61 9.41 3.87
C LEU A 107 7.78 9.61 4.83
N THR A 108 8.80 8.80 4.70
CA THR A 108 9.99 8.91 5.52
C THR A 108 11.19 8.72 4.58
N GLY A 109 11.85 9.84 4.23
CA GLY A 109 12.94 9.78 3.27
C GLY A 109 12.47 9.22 1.94
N ASN A 110 13.03 8.10 1.53
CA ASN A 110 12.67 7.46 0.27
C ASN A 110 11.69 6.31 0.45
N THR A 111 11.08 6.20 1.63
CA THR A 111 10.12 5.13 1.90
C THR A 111 8.72 5.70 2.01
N LEU A 112 7.80 5.15 1.24
CA LEU A 112 6.39 5.49 1.29
C LEU A 112 5.64 4.31 1.85
N GLN A 113 4.85 4.53 2.90
CA GLN A 113 4.05 3.49 3.52
C GLN A 113 2.59 3.83 3.34
N LEU A 114 1.87 2.98 2.65
CA LEU A 114 0.43 3.16 2.44
C LEU A 114 -0.30 2.16 3.33
N SER A 115 -1.21 2.66 4.16
CA SER A 115 -1.95 1.85 5.12
C SER A 115 -3.44 1.96 4.90
N MET A 116 -4.14 0.85 5.09
CA MET A 116 -5.57 0.80 4.82
C MET A 116 -6.19 -0.39 5.53
N ASN A 117 -7.51 -0.44 5.58
CA ASN A 117 -8.17 -1.61 6.12
C ASN A 117 -8.15 -2.74 5.09
N ALA A 118 -8.51 -3.94 5.52
CA ALA A 118 -8.44 -5.11 4.66
C ALA A 118 -9.33 -5.00 3.42
N ASN A 119 -10.50 -4.38 3.57
CA ASN A 119 -11.41 -4.23 2.43
C ASN A 119 -10.83 -3.33 1.35
N LYS A 120 -10.18 -2.24 1.75
CA LYS A 120 -9.53 -1.35 0.79
C LYS A 120 -8.36 -2.04 0.11
N LEU A 121 -7.62 -2.84 0.85
CA LEU A 121 -6.51 -3.59 0.27
C LEU A 121 -7.01 -4.55 -0.80
N VAL A 122 -8.09 -5.29 -0.52
CA VAL A 122 -8.67 -6.20 -1.50
C VAL A 122 -9.13 -5.41 -2.73
N THR A 123 -9.78 -4.27 -2.52
CA THR A 123 -10.24 -3.44 -3.64
C THR A 123 -9.08 -2.95 -4.49
N LEU A 124 -8.01 -2.48 -3.84
CA LEU A 124 -6.84 -1.98 -4.56
C LEU A 124 -6.20 -3.09 -5.39
N LEU A 125 -5.92 -4.23 -4.78
CA LEU A 125 -5.23 -5.30 -5.46
C LEU A 125 -6.10 -5.96 -6.53
N SER A 126 -7.41 -6.01 -6.32
CA SER A 126 -8.33 -6.52 -7.31
C SER A 126 -8.39 -5.61 -8.54
N ALA A 127 -8.22 -4.31 -8.35
CA ALA A 127 -8.26 -3.37 -9.47
C ALA A 127 -7.07 -3.51 -10.39
N ILE A 128 -5.94 -4.02 -9.86
CA ILE A 128 -4.72 -4.14 -10.67
C ILE A 128 -4.38 -5.58 -11.03
N SER A 129 -5.10 -6.55 -10.49
CA SER A 129 -4.89 -7.96 -10.81
C SER A 129 -5.97 -8.44 -11.78
N GLU A 130 -5.61 -9.34 -12.67
CA GLU A 130 -6.60 -9.94 -13.56
C GLU A 130 -7.39 -11.03 -12.84
N LYS A 131 -6.98 -11.40 -11.63
CA LYS A 131 -7.61 -12.48 -10.89
C LYS A 131 -8.24 -11.94 -9.61
N ALA A 132 -9.20 -11.03 -9.78
CA ALA A 132 -9.83 -10.36 -8.64
C ALA A 132 -10.46 -11.34 -7.65
N SER A 133 -11.09 -12.41 -8.14
CA SER A 133 -11.70 -13.37 -7.25
C SER A 133 -10.66 -14.11 -6.40
N THR A 134 -9.50 -14.41 -7.00
CA THR A 134 -8.41 -15.04 -6.27
C THR A 134 -7.86 -14.11 -5.20
N VAL A 135 -7.73 -12.82 -5.53
CA VAL A 135 -7.28 -11.83 -4.54
C VAL A 135 -8.25 -11.80 -3.36
N SER A 136 -9.53 -11.72 -3.66
CA SER A 136 -10.55 -11.62 -2.62
C SER A 136 -10.56 -12.86 -1.72
N SER A 137 -10.52 -14.05 -2.31
CA SER A 137 -10.56 -15.26 -1.49
C SER A 137 -9.26 -15.47 -0.72
N THR A 138 -8.13 -15.13 -1.32
CA THR A 138 -6.84 -15.31 -0.66
C THR A 138 -6.69 -14.37 0.53
N LEU A 139 -7.08 -13.11 0.37
CA LEU A 139 -6.92 -12.12 1.43
C LEU A 139 -8.07 -12.11 2.43
N GLY A 140 -9.15 -12.83 2.13
CA GLY A 140 -10.31 -12.83 3.00
C GLY A 140 -10.02 -13.34 4.40
N THR A 141 -9.05 -14.24 4.54
CA THR A 141 -8.73 -14.78 5.85
C THR A 141 -8.12 -13.72 6.78
N LEU A 142 -7.57 -12.65 6.22
CA LEU A 142 -7.01 -11.59 7.05
C LEU A 142 -8.08 -10.88 7.87
N ASN A 143 -9.29 -10.77 7.31
CA ASN A 143 -10.39 -10.16 8.06
C ASN A 143 -10.66 -10.95 9.34
N SER A 144 -10.62 -12.28 9.27
CA SER A 144 -10.82 -13.09 10.46
C SER A 144 -9.71 -12.90 11.49
N MET A 145 -8.48 -12.82 11.02
CA MET A 145 -7.34 -12.62 11.92
C MET A 145 -7.39 -11.27 12.60
N MET A 146 -7.91 -10.24 11.92
CA MET A 146 -7.95 -8.89 12.43
C MET A 146 -9.22 -8.56 13.21
N LYS A 147 -10.18 -9.47 13.19
CA LYS A 147 -11.51 -9.21 13.73
C LYS A 147 -11.50 -8.70 15.17
N ASN A 148 -10.63 -9.25 16.00
CA ASN A 148 -10.58 -8.88 17.40
C ASN A 148 -9.45 -7.88 17.72
N ILE A 149 -8.84 -7.30 16.73
CA ILE A 149 -7.75 -6.36 16.92
C ILE A 149 -8.17 -5.01 16.39
N LYS A 150 -8.49 -4.10 17.29
CA LYS A 150 -8.91 -2.76 16.88
C LYS A 150 -7.71 -1.89 16.58
N GLY A 151 -7.86 -1.00 15.64
CA GLY A 151 -6.83 -0.02 15.33
C GLY A 151 -5.65 -0.56 14.55
N MET A 152 -5.78 -1.75 13.97
CA MET A 152 -4.74 -2.33 13.15
C MET A 152 -5.07 -2.14 11.69
N TYR A 153 -4.08 -1.74 10.90
CA TYR A 153 -4.23 -1.54 9.47
C TYR A 153 -3.15 -2.30 8.72
N LEU A 154 -3.46 -2.68 7.50
CA LEU A 154 -2.51 -3.35 6.62
C LEU A 154 -1.80 -2.30 5.78
N GLY A 155 -0.52 -2.51 5.56
CA GLY A 155 0.27 -1.55 4.81
C GLY A 155 1.14 -2.19 3.76
N LEU A 156 1.51 -1.36 2.79
CA LEU A 156 2.45 -1.72 1.76
C LEU A 156 3.55 -0.66 1.76
N LYS A 157 4.78 -1.11 1.83
CA LYS A 157 5.93 -0.19 1.80
C LYS A 157 6.54 -0.15 0.42
N TYR A 158 6.89 1.05 0.01
CA TYR A 158 7.50 1.30 -1.29
C TYR A 158 8.78 2.09 -1.10
N THR A 159 9.73 1.88 -1.97
CA THR A 159 10.96 2.67 -1.98
C THR A 159 11.02 3.47 -3.27
N LYS A 160 11.36 4.75 -3.16
CA LYS A 160 11.44 5.63 -4.31
C LYS A 160 12.65 5.24 -5.16
N GLN A 161 12.42 5.13 -6.44
CA GLN A 161 13.52 4.87 -7.35
C GLN A 161 14.34 6.14 -7.51
N ASP A 162 15.64 5.96 -7.47
CA ASP A 162 16.55 7.09 -7.58
C ASP A 162 16.94 7.27 -9.03
N GLY A 163 15.96 7.65 -9.81
CA GLY A 163 16.16 7.77 -11.21
C GLY A 163 17.14 8.81 -11.59
N ALA A 164 17.18 9.83 -10.79
CA ALA A 164 18.09 10.88 -11.11
C ALA A 164 19.50 10.47 -10.97
N ALA A 165 19.74 9.63 -10.01
CA ALA A 165 21.08 9.22 -9.78
C ALA A 165 21.53 8.45 -10.94
N GLU A 166 20.65 7.82 -11.54
CA GLU A 166 21.03 7.10 -12.49
C GLU A 166 21.24 7.75 -13.64
N ASN A 167 20.91 8.77 -13.71
CA ASN A 167 21.07 9.29 -14.84
C ASN A 167 22.13 9.88 -15.04
N GLN A 168 22.72 9.90 -14.40
CA GLN A 168 23.65 10.50 -14.63
C GLN A 168 24.63 10.08 -14.93
#